data_694d1c574fb547eddf896718aa5c1645
#
_entry.id   694d1c574fb547eddf896718aa5c1645
#
_cell.length_a   1.000
_cell.length_b   1.000
_cell.length_c   1.000
_cell.angle_alpha   90.00
_cell.angle_beta   90.00
_cell.angle_gamma   90.00
#
_symmetry.space_group_name_H-M   'P 1'
#
loop_
_entity.id
_entity.type
_entity.pdbx_description
1 polymer ?
#
loop_
_entity_poly.entity_id
_entity_poly.type
_entity_poly.pdbx_seq_one_letter_code
_entity_poly.pdbx_strand_id
1 'polypeptide(L)'
;MALSKTTHGHGTELWIKIGAGVLTKVAQIDGIEEVPGSSETELYETSSFDTVGLKEFKKLPLRDATPITIRGNYVINSASDALLQQADDEEGAVEFRVVLYEGADVFHVEGNALFYSFKRMNPADAKRTFEIMMKPVDVPTIEAAAQ
;
A
#
# COMPACT_ATOMS: atom_id res chain seq x y z
N MET A 1 -26.04 -10.42 14.01
CA MET A 1 -24.89 -11.18 14.54
C MET A 1 -23.74 -10.23 14.79
N ALA A 2 -23.21 -10.26 16.00
CA ALA A 2 -22.08 -9.41 16.34
C ALA A 2 -20.84 -9.88 15.58
N LEU A 3 -20.22 -8.98 14.83
CA LEU A 3 -18.97 -9.28 14.14
C LEU A 3 -17.81 -9.20 15.11
N SER A 4 -16.87 -10.10 14.97
CA SER A 4 -15.64 -10.05 15.75
C SER A 4 -14.91 -8.75 15.46
N LYS A 5 -14.40 -8.12 16.51
CA LYS A 5 -13.55 -6.94 16.35
C LYS A 5 -12.12 -7.26 15.96
N THR A 6 -11.81 -8.52 15.72
CA THR A 6 -10.51 -8.93 15.24
C THR A 6 -10.34 -8.41 13.83
N THR A 7 -9.35 -7.55 13.64
CA THR A 7 -9.07 -6.95 12.32
C THR A 7 -8.12 -7.85 11.53
N HIS A 8 -8.61 -8.27 10.36
CA HIS A 8 -7.79 -8.98 9.39
C HIS A 8 -7.61 -8.09 8.17
N GLY A 9 -6.60 -8.36 7.36
CA GLY A 9 -6.49 -7.74 6.04
C GLY A 9 -7.57 -8.20 5.07
N HIS A 10 -8.44 -9.10 5.49
CA HIS A 10 -9.53 -9.63 4.68
C HIS A 10 -10.62 -8.57 4.48
N GLY A 11 -11.03 -8.39 3.22
CA GLY A 11 -12.01 -7.38 2.85
C GLY A 11 -11.40 -6.01 2.52
N THR A 12 -10.10 -5.84 2.67
CA THR A 12 -9.40 -4.61 2.28
C THR A 12 -9.54 -4.37 0.79
N GLU A 13 -9.84 -3.12 0.42
CA GLU A 13 -10.01 -2.73 -0.99
C GLU A 13 -8.92 -1.76 -1.40
N LEU A 14 -8.53 -1.85 -2.67
CA LEU A 14 -7.62 -0.89 -3.30
C LEU A 14 -8.35 -0.19 -4.44
N TRP A 15 -8.29 1.13 -4.45
CA TRP A 15 -8.83 1.96 -5.53
C TRP A 15 -7.70 2.79 -6.11
N ILE A 16 -7.66 2.92 -7.42
CA ILE A 16 -6.60 3.64 -8.15
C ILE A 16 -7.25 4.63 -9.11
N LYS A 17 -6.67 5.83 -9.17
CA LYS A 17 -7.07 6.86 -10.14
C LYS A 17 -5.85 7.24 -10.97
N ILE A 18 -5.92 7.01 -12.26
CA ILE A 18 -4.84 7.31 -13.19
C ILE A 18 -5.15 8.61 -13.93
N GLY A 19 -4.26 9.59 -13.79
CA GLY A 19 -4.39 10.89 -14.42
C GLY A 19 -5.68 11.60 -14.02
N ALA A 20 -6.44 12.07 -15.00
CA ALA A 20 -7.71 12.75 -14.80
C ALA A 20 -8.92 11.78 -14.77
N GLY A 21 -8.66 10.49 -14.69
CA GLY A 21 -9.71 9.47 -14.66
C GLY A 21 -10.49 9.45 -13.36
N VAL A 22 -11.30 8.41 -13.19
CA VAL A 22 -12.14 8.20 -12.01
C VAL A 22 -11.47 7.17 -11.11
N LEU A 23 -11.55 7.39 -9.80
CA LEU A 23 -11.06 6.42 -8.81
C LEU A 23 -11.80 5.10 -8.99
N THR A 24 -11.09 4.05 -9.37
CA THR A 24 -11.65 2.77 -9.76
C THR A 24 -11.14 1.65 -8.85
N LYS A 25 -12.04 0.81 -8.38
CA LYS A 25 -11.70 -0.32 -7.52
C LYS A 25 -10.97 -1.40 -8.30
N VAL A 26 -9.89 -1.93 -7.72
CA VAL A 26 -9.19 -3.11 -8.22
C VAL A 26 -9.88 -4.33 -7.64
N ALA A 27 -10.47 -5.16 -8.51
CA ALA A 27 -11.13 -6.38 -8.08
C ALA A 27 -10.13 -7.48 -7.75
N GLN A 28 -10.58 -8.51 -7.03
CA GLN A 28 -9.82 -9.74 -6.75
C GLN A 28 -8.56 -9.53 -5.90
N ILE A 29 -8.54 -8.51 -5.07
CA ILE A 29 -7.45 -8.31 -4.10
C ILE A 29 -7.56 -9.35 -2.98
N ASP A 30 -6.51 -10.14 -2.76
CA ASP A 30 -6.42 -11.07 -1.63
C ASP A 30 -5.95 -10.36 -0.37
N GLY A 31 -5.01 -9.43 -0.51
CA GLY A 31 -4.53 -8.70 0.64
C GLY A 31 -3.49 -7.65 0.31
N ILE A 32 -3.37 -6.73 1.23
CA ILE A 32 -2.34 -5.70 1.26
C ILE A 32 -1.57 -5.92 2.56
N GLU A 33 -0.27 -6.17 2.45
CA GLU A 33 0.52 -6.61 3.61
C GLU A 33 0.64 -5.56 4.70
N GLU A 34 0.69 -4.29 4.33
CA GLU A 34 0.84 -3.19 5.28
C GLU A 34 -0.10 -2.05 4.96
N VAL A 35 -0.49 -1.31 5.98
CA VAL A 35 -1.23 -0.06 5.80
C VAL A 35 -0.26 0.98 5.23
N PRO A 36 -0.62 1.67 4.13
CA PRO A 36 0.23 2.72 3.58
C PRO A 36 0.55 3.79 4.62
N GLY A 37 1.78 4.26 4.60
CA GLY A 37 2.24 5.28 5.54
C GLY A 37 3.38 4.82 6.43
N SER A 38 3.70 3.53 6.43
CA SER A 38 4.88 3.02 7.13
C SER A 38 6.14 3.59 6.49
N SER A 39 7.09 3.98 7.29
CA SER A 39 8.33 4.56 6.80
C SER A 39 9.51 4.15 7.68
N GLU A 40 10.66 4.09 7.07
CA GLU A 40 11.91 3.86 7.78
C GLU A 40 12.59 5.20 8.01
N THR A 41 13.08 5.40 9.23
CA THR A 41 13.82 6.59 9.60
C THR A 41 15.28 6.20 9.79
N GLU A 42 16.16 6.85 9.05
CA GLU A 42 17.59 6.63 9.24
C GLU A 42 18.06 7.38 10.48
N LEU A 43 18.97 6.73 11.20
CA LEU A 43 19.61 7.28 12.39
C LEU A 43 21.07 7.54 12.08
N TYR A 44 21.61 8.62 12.62
CA TYR A 44 23.05 8.86 12.55
C TYR A 44 23.62 9.05 13.96
N GLU A 45 24.84 8.58 14.14
CA GLU A 45 25.51 8.64 15.44
C GLU A 45 26.04 10.03 15.70
N THR A 46 25.68 10.57 16.88
CA THR A 46 26.15 11.89 17.33
C THR A 46 27.09 11.80 18.52
N SER A 47 27.49 10.57 18.90
CA SER A 47 28.41 10.34 20.03
C SER A 47 29.76 11.00 19.78
N SER A 48 30.37 11.50 20.84
CA SER A 48 31.73 12.08 20.83
C SER A 48 32.61 11.36 21.82
N PHE A 49 33.90 11.74 21.87
CA PHE A 49 34.84 11.18 22.86
C PHE A 49 34.41 11.38 24.30
N ASP A 50 33.62 12.42 24.56
CA ASP A 50 33.11 12.70 25.90
C ASP A 50 31.84 11.91 26.23
N THR A 51 31.29 11.19 25.29
CA THR A 51 30.08 10.38 25.49
C THR A 51 30.44 9.14 26.35
N VAL A 52 29.78 9.01 27.50
CA VAL A 52 29.92 7.88 28.39
C VAL A 52 28.60 7.13 28.48
N GLY A 53 28.62 5.81 28.27
CA GLY A 53 27.43 4.96 28.33
C GLY A 53 26.87 4.64 26.98
N LEU A 54 25.60 4.92 26.77
CA LEU A 54 24.94 4.60 25.50
C LEU A 54 25.34 5.58 24.40
N LYS A 55 25.46 5.05 23.16
CA LYS A 55 25.69 5.90 21.98
C LYS A 55 24.49 6.78 21.73
N GLU A 56 24.76 7.99 21.30
CA GLU A 56 23.72 8.95 20.97
C GLU A 56 23.41 8.92 19.47
N PHE A 57 22.12 8.97 19.13
CA PHE A 57 21.63 8.98 17.76
C PHE A 57 20.62 10.08 17.54
N LYS A 58 20.57 10.60 16.33
CA LYS A 58 19.53 11.53 15.89
C LYS A 58 18.85 10.99 14.65
N LYS A 59 17.58 11.32 14.48
CA LYS A 59 16.82 10.96 13.30
C LYS A 59 17.16 11.91 12.17
N LEU A 60 17.33 11.35 10.96
CA LEU A 60 17.42 12.17 9.77
C LEU A 60 16.04 12.78 9.44
N PRO A 61 15.99 14.00 8.91
CA PRO A 61 14.72 14.65 8.63
C PRO A 61 13.91 14.01 7.50
N LEU A 62 14.58 13.31 6.58
CA LEU A 62 13.91 12.61 5.49
C LEU A 62 13.61 11.16 5.90
N ARG A 63 12.43 10.70 5.53
CA ARG A 63 12.00 9.32 5.76
C ARG A 63 11.78 8.64 4.43
N ASP A 64 12.16 7.37 4.37
CA ASP A 64 11.93 6.54 3.21
C ASP A 64 10.66 5.71 3.44
N ALA A 65 9.67 5.85 2.56
CA ALA A 65 8.45 5.09 2.67
C ALA A 65 8.71 3.61 2.41
N THR A 66 8.08 2.75 3.20
CA THR A 66 8.20 1.31 3.04
C THR A 66 7.39 0.85 1.84
N PRO A 67 7.99 0.13 0.86
CA PRO A 67 7.23 -0.46 -0.23
C PRO A 67 6.26 -1.53 0.28
N ILE A 68 5.10 -1.60 -0.34
CA ILE A 68 4.03 -2.50 0.04
C ILE A 68 3.75 -3.45 -1.11
N THR A 69 3.59 -4.73 -0.81
CA THR A 69 3.22 -5.74 -1.79
C THR A 69 1.71 -5.95 -1.77
N ILE A 70 1.09 -5.88 -2.94
CA ILE A 70 -0.34 -6.12 -3.13
C ILE A 70 -0.49 -7.38 -3.96
N ARG A 71 -1.29 -8.31 -3.48
CA ARG A 71 -1.53 -9.61 -4.13
C ARG A 71 -3.01 -9.83 -4.35
N GLY A 72 -3.31 -10.58 -5.39
CA GLY A 72 -4.68 -10.96 -5.68
C GLY A 72 -4.78 -12.02 -6.75
N ASN A 73 -6.01 -12.34 -7.11
CA ASN A 73 -6.27 -13.31 -8.18
C ASN A 73 -6.12 -12.63 -9.54
N TYR A 74 -5.41 -13.29 -10.45
CA TYR A 74 -5.24 -12.79 -11.80
C TYR A 74 -6.35 -13.33 -12.71
N VAL A 75 -7.14 -12.40 -13.25
CA VAL A 75 -8.17 -12.70 -14.26
C VAL A 75 -7.73 -12.10 -15.58
N ILE A 76 -7.54 -12.93 -16.60
CA ILE A 76 -7.03 -12.52 -17.90
C ILE A 76 -7.97 -11.50 -18.55
N ASN A 77 -7.41 -10.41 -19.04
CA ASN A 77 -8.14 -9.34 -19.74
C ASN A 77 -9.26 -8.69 -18.92
N SER A 78 -9.16 -8.76 -17.60
CA SER A 78 -10.13 -8.07 -16.74
C SER A 78 -9.84 -6.56 -16.71
N ALA A 79 -10.84 -5.78 -16.29
CA ALA A 79 -10.66 -4.34 -16.10
C ALA A 79 -9.59 -4.04 -15.04
N SER A 80 -9.51 -4.87 -14.00
CA SER A 80 -8.48 -4.75 -12.97
C SER A 80 -7.08 -5.01 -13.50
N ASP A 81 -6.91 -6.02 -14.38
CA ASP A 81 -5.64 -6.30 -15.02
C ASP A 81 -5.15 -5.10 -15.84
N ALA A 82 -6.05 -4.51 -16.65
CA ALA A 82 -5.73 -3.33 -17.43
C ALA A 82 -5.38 -2.12 -16.55
N LEU A 83 -6.11 -1.92 -15.45
CA LEU A 83 -5.89 -0.82 -14.52
C LEU A 83 -4.52 -0.96 -13.83
N LEU A 84 -4.17 -2.15 -13.38
CA LEU A 84 -2.86 -2.41 -12.75
C LEU A 84 -1.72 -2.23 -13.73
N GLN A 85 -1.90 -2.67 -14.97
CA GLN A 85 -0.90 -2.47 -16.01
C GLN A 85 -0.69 -0.98 -16.31
N GLN A 86 -1.77 -0.19 -16.37
CA GLN A 86 -1.67 1.25 -16.54
C GLN A 86 -0.94 1.92 -15.38
N ALA A 87 -1.20 1.48 -14.15
CA ALA A 87 -0.51 2.00 -12.98
C ALA A 87 0.99 1.68 -13.02
N ASP A 88 1.36 0.48 -13.45
CA ASP A 88 2.75 0.06 -13.59
C ASP A 88 3.47 0.85 -14.70
N ASP A 89 2.77 1.15 -15.79
CA ASP A 89 3.32 1.89 -16.93
C ASP A 89 3.44 3.39 -16.66
N GLU A 90 2.76 3.90 -15.65
CA GLU A 90 2.79 5.33 -15.32
C GLU A 90 4.14 5.71 -14.72
N GLU A 91 4.80 6.73 -15.27
CA GLU A 91 6.11 7.19 -14.77
C GLU A 91 6.02 7.92 -13.44
N GLY A 92 4.93 8.62 -13.22
CA GLY A 92 4.73 9.42 -12.02
C GLY A 92 3.89 8.70 -10.98
N ALA A 93 3.64 9.41 -9.88
CA ALA A 93 2.80 8.91 -8.81
C ALA A 93 1.35 8.86 -9.25
N VAL A 94 0.65 7.84 -8.76
CA VAL A 94 -0.76 7.58 -9.04
C VAL A 94 -1.54 7.72 -7.74
N GLU A 95 -2.69 8.37 -7.79
CA GLU A 95 -3.56 8.53 -6.63
C GLU A 95 -4.18 7.18 -6.26
N PHE A 96 -4.16 6.86 -4.97
CA PHE A 96 -4.73 5.61 -4.47
C PHE A 96 -5.63 5.85 -3.27
N ARG A 97 -6.52 4.89 -3.03
CA ARG A 97 -7.31 4.79 -1.81
C ARG A 97 -7.31 3.34 -1.35
N VAL A 98 -6.90 3.09 -0.13
CA VAL A 98 -7.04 1.79 0.53
C VAL A 98 -8.20 1.88 1.50
N VAL A 99 -9.16 0.98 1.36
CA VAL A 99 -10.33 0.94 2.24
C VAL A 99 -10.14 -0.16 3.27
N LEU A 100 -10.16 0.22 4.52
CA LEU A 100 -10.00 -0.69 5.67
C LEU A 100 -11.32 -0.79 6.40
N TYR A 101 -11.70 -2.01 6.75
CA TYR A 101 -12.92 -2.29 7.50
C TYR A 101 -12.57 -2.75 8.92
N GLU A 102 -13.18 -2.11 9.91
CA GLU A 102 -13.06 -2.52 11.29
C GLU A 102 -14.47 -2.59 11.91
N GLY A 103 -15.03 -3.80 11.94
CA GLY A 103 -16.42 -3.97 12.36
C GLY A 103 -17.36 -3.22 11.43
N ALA A 104 -18.17 -2.31 11.99
CA ALA A 104 -19.07 -1.46 11.23
C ALA A 104 -18.39 -0.18 10.70
N ASP A 105 -17.18 0.09 11.15
CA ASP A 105 -16.46 1.31 10.78
C ASP A 105 -15.65 1.09 9.50
N VAL A 106 -15.56 2.12 8.67
CA VAL A 106 -14.82 2.10 7.42
C VAL A 106 -13.84 3.27 7.42
N PHE A 107 -12.61 2.99 7.10
CA PHE A 107 -11.54 4.01 7.04
C PHE A 107 -10.94 4.05 5.64
N HIS A 108 -10.68 5.25 5.17
CA HIS A 108 -10.00 5.47 3.89
C HIS A 108 -8.56 5.95 4.15
N VAL A 109 -7.59 5.27 3.56
CA VAL A 109 -6.19 5.70 3.53
C VAL A 109 -5.92 6.19 2.13
N GLU A 110 -5.67 7.47 1.96
CA GLU A 110 -5.53 8.09 0.65
C GLU A 110 -4.18 8.79 0.52
N GLY A 111 -3.66 8.79 -0.69
CA GLY A 111 -2.40 9.46 -1.00
C GLY A 111 -1.97 9.19 -2.43
N ASN A 112 -0.70 9.43 -2.70
CA ASN A 112 -0.08 9.16 -3.99
C ASN A 112 1.05 8.16 -3.81
N ALA A 113 1.21 7.27 -4.78
CA ALA A 113 2.23 6.23 -4.72
C ALA A 113 2.75 5.90 -6.11
N LEU A 114 3.96 5.38 -6.16
CA LEU A 114 4.52 4.76 -7.34
C LEU A 114 4.12 3.29 -7.35
N PHE A 115 3.54 2.83 -8.46
CA PHE A 115 3.22 1.43 -8.68
C PHE A 115 4.24 0.86 -9.64
N TYR A 116 4.83 -0.29 -9.31
CA TYR A 116 5.88 -0.90 -10.11
C TYR A 116 5.95 -2.40 -9.88
N SER A 117 6.71 -3.08 -10.73
CA SER A 117 6.94 -4.53 -10.64
C SER A 117 5.64 -5.35 -10.68
N PHE A 118 4.75 -5.01 -11.61
CA PHE A 118 3.54 -5.80 -11.80
C PHE A 118 3.90 -7.14 -12.43
N LYS A 119 3.59 -8.22 -11.71
CA LYS A 119 3.87 -9.59 -12.11
C LYS A 119 2.59 -10.38 -12.19
N ARG A 120 2.46 -11.15 -13.25
CA ARG A 120 1.37 -12.12 -13.42
C ARG A 120 1.95 -13.52 -13.30
N MET A 121 1.40 -14.31 -12.39
CA MET A 121 1.91 -15.64 -12.12
C MET A 121 0.90 -16.69 -12.58
N ASN A 122 1.40 -17.68 -13.30
CA ASN A 122 0.58 -18.74 -13.87
C ASN A 122 1.20 -20.12 -13.54
N PRO A 123 1.17 -20.53 -12.26
CA PRO A 123 1.72 -21.84 -11.88
C PRO A 123 0.89 -22.97 -12.46
N ALA A 124 1.55 -24.12 -12.72
CA ALA A 124 0.90 -25.27 -13.36
C ALA A 124 -0.14 -25.94 -12.46
N ASP A 125 0.04 -25.87 -11.15
CA ASP A 125 -0.73 -26.63 -10.16
C ASP A 125 -1.47 -25.76 -9.15
N ALA A 126 -1.57 -24.46 -9.41
CA ALA A 126 -2.23 -23.52 -8.51
C ALA A 126 -2.99 -22.45 -9.29
N LYS A 127 -3.81 -21.67 -8.60
CA LYS A 127 -4.54 -20.57 -9.23
C LYS A 127 -3.60 -19.48 -9.74
N ARG A 128 -4.04 -18.77 -10.77
CA ARG A 128 -3.29 -17.59 -11.26
C ARG A 128 -3.40 -16.46 -10.27
N THR A 129 -2.29 -15.80 -10.04
CA THR A 129 -2.21 -14.67 -9.12
C THR A 129 -1.47 -13.51 -9.77
N PHE A 130 -1.63 -12.34 -9.19
CA PHE A 130 -0.80 -11.18 -9.54
C PHE A 130 -0.14 -10.62 -8.29
N GLU A 131 0.92 -9.86 -8.52
CA GLU A 131 1.62 -9.14 -7.47
C GLU A 131 2.08 -7.80 -8.04
N ILE A 132 1.86 -6.73 -7.30
CA ILE A 132 2.35 -5.40 -7.66
C ILE A 132 2.90 -4.72 -6.42
N MET A 133 3.95 -3.92 -6.61
CA MET A 133 4.55 -3.15 -5.54
C MET A 133 4.00 -1.73 -5.56
N MET A 134 3.82 -1.16 -4.38
CA MET A 134 3.37 0.22 -4.21
C MET A 134 4.29 0.92 -3.22
N LYS A 135 4.84 2.07 -3.60
CA LYS A 135 5.65 2.89 -2.71
C LYS A 135 5.02 4.28 -2.58
N PRO A 136 4.46 4.63 -1.41
CA PRO A 136 3.92 5.97 -1.20
C PRO A 136 4.99 7.05 -1.36
N VAL A 137 4.62 8.16 -1.99
CA VAL A 137 5.54 9.29 -2.23
C VAL A 137 5.27 10.46 -1.29
N ASP A 138 4.15 10.44 -0.58
CA ASP A 138 3.83 11.43 0.44
C ASP A 138 3.21 10.73 1.65
N VAL A 139 2.94 11.48 2.71
CA VAL A 139 2.31 10.92 3.90
C VAL A 139 0.81 10.75 3.62
N PRO A 140 0.31 9.49 3.59
CA PRO A 140 -1.11 9.26 3.36
C PRO A 140 -1.98 9.82 4.48
N THR A 141 -3.20 10.21 4.13
CA THR A 141 -4.19 10.63 5.11
C THR A 141 -5.09 9.45 5.46
N ILE A 142 -5.43 9.34 6.74
CA ILE A 142 -6.34 8.29 7.23
C ILE A 142 -7.57 8.98 7.78
N GLU A 143 -8.73 8.69 7.18
CA GLU A 143 -9.99 9.33 7.56
C GLU A 143 -11.09 8.29 7.69
N ALA A 144 -12.01 8.53 8.64
CA ALA A 144 -13.22 7.75 8.70
C ALA A 144 -14.10 8.06 7.49
N ALA A 145 -14.60 7.03 6.82
CA ALA A 145 -15.48 7.21 5.69
C ALA A 145 -16.83 7.73 6.13
N ALA A 146 -17.37 8.67 5.36
CA ALA A 146 -18.75 9.10 5.55
C ALA A 146 -19.68 7.93 5.18
N GLN A 147 -20.63 7.65 6.03
CA GLN A 147 -21.63 6.60 5.82
C GLN A 147 -22.92 7.21 5.27
#